data_3d94fbf990893df9148e1bd65854373d
#
_entry.id   3d94fbf990893df9148e1bd65854373d
#
_cell.length_a   1.000
_cell.length_b   1.000
_cell.length_c   1.000
_cell.angle_alpha   90.00
_cell.angle_beta   90.00
_cell.angle_gamma   90.00
#
_symmetry.space_group_name_H-M   'P 1'
#
loop_
_entity.id
_entity.type
_entity.pdbx_description
1 polymer ?
#
loop_
_entity_poly.entity_id
_entity_poly.type
_entity_poly.pdbx_seq_one_letter_code
_entity_poly.pdbx_strand_id
1 'polypeptide(L)'
;MTEIGLGHYLTLGAVIFSIGIIGIFLNRKNIIVILMSIELILLAVNINLVSFSIFLQDLSGQIFTLFILTVAAAEAAIGLAIIVVYYRNAGTIRVEEIEKLKG
;
A
#
# COMPACT_ATOMS: atom_id res chain seq x y z
N MET A 1 2.13 -28.79 18.53
CA MET A 1 2.54 -27.78 17.56
C MET A 1 1.32 -27.10 16.94
N THR A 2 1.32 -25.81 16.91
CA THR A 2 0.18 -25.06 16.40
C THR A 2 0.26 -24.98 14.87
N GLU A 3 -0.77 -25.42 14.19
CA GLU A 3 -0.84 -25.29 12.76
C GLU A 3 -1.13 -23.84 12.37
N ILE A 4 -0.58 -23.41 11.24
CA ILE A 4 -0.86 -22.10 10.70
C ILE A 4 -2.25 -22.15 10.06
N GLY A 5 -3.17 -21.33 10.56
CA GLY A 5 -4.53 -21.26 10.08
C GLY A 5 -4.90 -19.89 9.58
N LEU A 6 -6.18 -19.72 9.23
CA LEU A 6 -6.73 -18.45 8.74
C LEU A 6 -6.45 -17.31 9.72
N GLY A 7 -6.63 -17.55 11.02
CA GLY A 7 -6.39 -16.52 12.02
C GLY A 7 -4.98 -15.96 12.02
N HIS A 8 -3.98 -16.79 11.71
CA HIS A 8 -2.59 -16.35 11.62
C HIS A 8 -2.40 -15.37 10.46
N TYR A 9 -2.97 -15.68 9.31
CA TYR A 9 -2.86 -14.80 8.12
C TYR A 9 -3.66 -13.51 8.31
N LEU A 10 -4.83 -13.57 8.90
CA LEU A 10 -5.62 -12.38 9.19
C LEU A 10 -4.91 -11.48 10.20
N THR A 11 -4.24 -12.06 11.20
CA THR A 11 -3.43 -11.31 12.16
C THR A 11 -2.27 -10.61 11.46
N LEU A 12 -1.58 -11.31 10.58
CA LEU A 12 -0.49 -10.71 9.78
C LEU A 12 -1.03 -9.54 8.95
N GLY A 13 -2.15 -9.74 8.27
CA GLY A 13 -2.80 -8.68 7.49
C GLY A 13 -3.16 -7.48 8.36
N ALA A 14 -3.72 -7.71 9.54
CA ALA A 14 -4.09 -6.64 10.47
C ALA A 14 -2.87 -5.85 10.94
N VAL A 15 -1.76 -6.52 11.24
CA VAL A 15 -0.51 -5.88 11.64
C VAL A 15 0.03 -5.01 10.50
N ILE A 16 0.11 -5.54 9.30
CA ILE A 16 0.62 -4.79 8.13
C ILE A 16 -0.29 -3.61 7.82
N PHE A 17 -1.60 -3.79 7.87
CA PHE A 17 -2.57 -2.73 7.67
C PHE A 17 -2.36 -1.60 8.69
N SER A 18 -2.20 -1.96 9.96
CA SER A 18 -1.97 -1.01 11.03
C SER A 18 -0.67 -0.23 10.83
N ILE A 19 0.40 -0.91 10.42
CA ILE A 19 1.67 -0.26 10.11
C ILE A 19 1.49 0.76 8.97
N GLY A 20 0.74 0.40 7.94
CA GLY A 20 0.46 1.31 6.83
C GLY A 20 -0.30 2.56 7.28
N ILE A 21 -1.35 2.38 8.08
CA ILE A 21 -2.13 3.51 8.62
C ILE A 21 -1.25 4.41 9.48
N ILE A 22 -0.49 3.82 10.40
CA ILE A 22 0.41 4.58 11.27
C ILE A 22 1.46 5.33 10.43
N GLY A 23 1.99 4.69 9.40
CA GLY A 23 2.96 5.31 8.50
C GLY A 23 2.42 6.58 7.86
N ILE A 24 1.16 6.57 7.41
CA ILE A 24 0.53 7.75 6.83
C ILE A 24 0.43 8.87 7.87
N PHE A 25 -0.06 8.57 9.06
CA PHE A 25 -0.25 9.59 10.09
C PHE A 25 1.06 10.18 10.61
N LEU A 26 2.10 9.35 10.76
CA LEU A 26 3.38 9.82 11.27
C LEU A 26 4.20 10.58 10.23
N ASN A 27 4.02 10.28 8.95
CA ASN A 27 4.88 10.78 7.89
C ASN A 27 4.09 11.42 6.75
N ARG A 28 2.97 12.03 7.06
CA ARG A 28 2.04 12.59 6.05
C ARG A 28 2.63 13.71 5.20
N LYS A 29 3.80 14.22 5.54
CA LYS A 29 4.48 15.27 4.78
C LYS A 29 5.49 14.71 3.77
N ASN A 30 5.79 13.42 3.84
CA ASN A 30 6.74 12.76 2.93
C ASN A 30 5.97 11.89 1.95
N ILE A 31 5.95 12.31 0.69
CA ILE A 31 5.17 11.63 -0.35
C ILE A 31 5.62 10.18 -0.56
N ILE A 32 6.93 9.93 -0.50
CA ILE A 32 7.44 8.57 -0.68
C ILE A 32 6.94 7.66 0.44
N VAL A 33 6.97 8.12 1.69
CA VAL A 33 6.49 7.35 2.82
C VAL A 33 4.98 7.14 2.74
N ILE A 34 4.21 8.14 2.30
CA ILE A 34 2.77 8.00 2.08
C ILE A 34 2.50 6.92 1.02
N LEU A 35 3.20 6.97 -0.10
CA LEU A 35 3.05 5.98 -1.16
C LEU A 35 3.37 4.57 -0.66
N MET A 36 4.49 4.41 0.04
CA MET A 36 4.87 3.11 0.62
C MET A 36 3.82 2.62 1.62
N SER A 37 3.27 3.50 2.43
CA SER A 37 2.24 3.17 3.41
C SER A 37 0.96 2.69 2.74
N ILE A 38 0.54 3.34 1.66
CA ILE A 38 -0.61 2.91 0.87
C ILE A 38 -0.35 1.53 0.29
N GLU A 39 0.86 1.26 -0.21
CA GLU A 39 1.21 -0.05 -0.73
C GLU A 39 1.15 -1.14 0.35
N LEU A 40 1.55 -0.82 1.59
CA LEU A 40 1.39 -1.76 2.71
C LEU A 40 -0.07 -2.06 3.01
N ILE A 41 -0.93 -1.05 2.94
CA ILE A 41 -2.38 -1.23 3.14
C ILE A 41 -2.95 -2.14 2.05
N LEU A 42 -2.57 -1.94 0.80
CA LEU A 42 -3.01 -2.79 -0.30
C LEU A 42 -2.47 -4.22 -0.15
N LEU A 43 -1.23 -4.38 0.30
CA LEU A 43 -0.67 -5.70 0.60
C LEU A 43 -1.49 -6.40 1.67
N ALA A 44 -1.87 -5.71 2.74
CA ALA A 44 -2.69 -6.28 3.81
C ALA A 44 -4.04 -6.77 3.29
N VAL A 45 -4.70 -5.97 2.44
CA VAL A 45 -5.96 -6.36 1.80
C VAL A 45 -5.75 -7.61 0.95
N ASN A 46 -4.66 -7.68 0.18
CA ASN A 46 -4.35 -8.82 -0.66
C ASN A 46 -4.10 -10.08 0.17
N ILE A 47 -3.39 -9.96 1.28
CA ILE A 47 -3.18 -11.09 2.19
C ILE A 47 -4.51 -11.64 2.66
N ASN A 48 -5.45 -10.77 3.04
CA ASN A 48 -6.77 -11.19 3.46
C ASN A 48 -7.55 -11.87 2.34
N LEU A 49 -7.54 -11.30 1.14
CA LEU A 49 -8.26 -11.86 -0.01
C LEU A 49 -7.74 -13.26 -0.38
N VAL A 50 -6.41 -13.41 -0.44
CA VAL A 50 -5.81 -14.70 -0.76
C VAL A 50 -6.08 -15.71 0.35
N SER A 51 -5.98 -15.28 1.62
CA SER A 51 -6.23 -16.16 2.76
C SER A 51 -7.66 -16.68 2.77
N PHE A 52 -8.65 -15.81 2.59
CA PHE A 52 -10.04 -16.22 2.49
C PHE A 52 -10.28 -17.13 1.29
N SER A 53 -9.67 -16.81 0.15
CA SER A 53 -9.79 -17.63 -1.05
C SER A 53 -9.32 -19.06 -0.82
N ILE A 54 -8.19 -19.23 -0.16
CA ILE A 54 -7.63 -20.54 0.13
C ILE A 54 -8.50 -21.31 1.12
N PHE A 55 -8.89 -20.68 2.23
CA PHE A 55 -9.65 -21.36 3.29
C PHE A 55 -11.10 -21.63 2.89
N LEU A 56 -11.68 -20.82 2.00
CA LEU A 56 -13.03 -21.05 1.47
C LEU A 56 -13.03 -21.85 0.17
N GLN A 57 -11.88 -22.18 -0.37
CA GLN A 57 -11.72 -22.89 -1.64
C GLN A 57 -12.45 -22.17 -2.79
N ASP A 58 -12.32 -20.84 -2.82
CA ASP A 58 -12.96 -19.99 -3.83
C ASP A 58 -11.89 -19.10 -4.47
N LEU A 59 -11.71 -19.22 -5.78
CA LEU A 59 -10.68 -18.48 -6.53
C LEU A 59 -10.96 -16.99 -6.65
N SER A 60 -12.15 -16.51 -6.33
CA SER A 60 -12.52 -15.11 -6.48
C SER A 60 -11.55 -14.16 -5.77
N GLY A 61 -11.12 -14.51 -4.55
CA GLY A 61 -10.16 -13.68 -3.80
C GLY A 61 -8.81 -13.56 -4.49
N GLN A 62 -8.33 -14.63 -5.13
CA GLN A 62 -7.08 -14.61 -5.88
C GLN A 62 -7.20 -13.79 -7.15
N ILE A 63 -8.33 -13.85 -7.83
CA ILE A 63 -8.60 -13.04 -9.02
C ILE A 63 -8.63 -11.56 -8.65
N PHE A 64 -9.34 -11.19 -7.58
CA PHE A 64 -9.36 -9.81 -7.10
C PHE A 64 -7.97 -9.32 -6.71
N THR A 65 -7.16 -10.19 -6.12
CA THR A 65 -5.77 -9.86 -5.78
C THR A 65 -4.97 -9.46 -7.02
N LEU A 66 -5.15 -10.18 -8.13
CA LEU A 66 -4.47 -9.84 -9.39
C LEU A 66 -4.87 -8.46 -9.90
N PHE A 67 -6.16 -8.12 -9.83
CA PHE A 67 -6.63 -6.79 -10.18
C PHE A 67 -6.04 -5.71 -9.29
N ILE A 68 -6.03 -5.93 -7.98
CA ILE A 68 -5.46 -4.96 -7.02
C ILE A 68 -3.98 -4.76 -7.27
N LEU A 69 -3.23 -5.83 -7.53
CA LEU A 69 -1.80 -5.74 -7.84
C LEU A 69 -1.55 -4.94 -9.12
N THR A 70 -2.39 -5.14 -10.13
CA THR A 70 -2.28 -4.38 -11.39
C THR A 70 -2.52 -2.90 -11.16
N VAL A 71 -3.56 -2.54 -10.42
CA VAL A 71 -3.87 -1.15 -10.08
C VAL A 71 -2.75 -0.56 -9.23
N ALA A 72 -2.27 -1.29 -8.22
CA ALA A 72 -1.20 -0.82 -7.34
C ALA A 72 0.09 -0.58 -8.14
N ALA A 73 0.43 -1.45 -9.07
CA ALA A 73 1.60 -1.26 -9.93
C ALA A 73 1.49 0.00 -10.78
N ALA A 74 0.30 0.22 -11.36
CA ALA A 74 0.04 1.42 -12.16
C ALA A 74 0.13 2.70 -11.30
N GLU A 75 -0.47 2.68 -10.12
CA GLU A 75 -0.41 3.81 -9.19
C GLU A 75 1.01 4.12 -8.76
N ALA A 76 1.79 3.09 -8.43
CA ALA A 76 3.18 3.25 -8.03
C ALA A 76 4.01 3.86 -9.16
N ALA A 77 3.83 3.40 -10.39
CA ALA A 77 4.54 3.92 -11.55
C ALA A 77 4.21 5.39 -11.79
N ILE A 78 2.93 5.74 -11.79
CA ILE A 78 2.47 7.13 -11.98
C ILE A 78 2.94 8.01 -10.82
N GLY A 79 2.78 7.53 -9.60
CA GLY A 79 3.19 8.26 -8.41
C GLY A 79 4.68 8.55 -8.38
N LEU A 80 5.50 7.57 -8.71
CA LEU A 80 6.95 7.76 -8.78
C LEU A 80 7.34 8.74 -9.89
N ALA A 81 6.67 8.68 -11.04
CA ALA A 81 6.92 9.63 -12.11
C ALA A 81 6.62 11.06 -11.67
N ILE A 82 5.50 11.28 -11.00
CA ILE A 82 5.12 12.59 -10.46
C ILE A 82 6.15 13.06 -9.43
N ILE A 83 6.55 12.20 -8.51
CA ILE A 83 7.53 12.52 -7.48
C ILE A 83 8.85 12.94 -8.11
N VAL A 84 9.33 12.22 -9.13
CA VAL A 84 10.57 12.55 -9.82
C VAL A 84 10.49 13.94 -10.44
N VAL A 85 9.39 14.24 -11.13
CA VAL A 85 9.22 15.56 -11.77
C VAL A 85 9.23 16.67 -10.73
N TYR A 86 8.46 16.54 -9.67
CA TYR A 86 8.42 17.56 -8.63
C TYR A 86 9.74 17.70 -7.88
N TYR A 87 10.41 16.59 -7.61
CA TYR A 87 11.72 16.63 -6.97
C TYR A 87 12.74 17.39 -7.81
N ARG A 88 12.75 17.16 -9.14
CA ARG A 88 13.66 17.85 -10.04
C ARG A 88 13.41 19.35 -10.06
N ASN A 89 12.17 19.78 -9.91
CA ASN A 89 11.81 21.19 -9.93
C ASN A 89 11.99 21.88 -8.58
N ALA A 90 11.73 21.19 -7.48
CA ALA A 90 11.69 21.77 -6.13
C ALA A 90 12.91 21.42 -5.27
N GLY A 91 13.63 20.33 -5.60
CA GLY A 91 14.71 19.82 -4.76
C GLY A 91 14.23 19.14 -3.49
N THR A 92 12.93 18.83 -3.37
CA THR A 92 12.34 18.22 -2.19
C THR A 92 11.13 17.35 -2.57
N ILE A 93 10.87 16.33 -1.75
CA ILE A 93 9.70 15.44 -1.91
C ILE A 93 8.63 15.71 -0.87
N ARG A 94 8.76 16.77 -0.09
CA ARG A 94 7.78 17.12 0.94
C ARG A 94 6.56 17.78 0.31
N VAL A 95 5.37 17.35 0.76
CA VAL A 95 4.10 17.87 0.27
C VAL A 95 4.02 19.39 0.38
N GLU A 96 4.48 19.95 1.48
CA GLU A 96 4.47 21.38 1.71
C GLU A 96 5.24 22.16 0.63
N GLU A 97 6.36 21.63 0.21
CA GLU A 97 7.17 22.27 -0.82
C GLU A 97 6.52 22.11 -2.20
N ILE A 98 5.85 20.99 -2.45
CA ILE A 98 5.12 20.78 -3.69
C ILE A 98 3.95 21.76 -3.78
N GLU A 99 3.24 21.98 -2.68
CA GLU A 99 2.13 22.94 -2.64
C GLU A 99 2.61 24.36 -2.96
N LYS A 100 3.79 24.74 -2.52
CA LYS A 100 4.37 26.04 -2.84
C LYS A 100 4.59 26.23 -4.34
N LEU A 101 4.86 25.16 -5.08
CA LEU A 101 5.03 25.24 -6.53
C LEU A 101 3.74 25.55 -7.26
N LYS A 102 2.60 25.28 -6.65
CA LYS A 102 1.29 25.57 -7.26
C LYS A 102 0.89 27.04 -7.13
N GLY A 103 1.60 27.76 -6.37
CA GLY A 103 1.31 29.14 -6.25
C GLY A 103 1.22 29.69 -4.90
#